data_ed3d448b168c06df582f6f48936b2939
#
_entry.id   ed3d448b168c06df582f6f48936b2939
#
_cell.length_a   1.000
_cell.length_b   1.000
_cell.length_c   1.000
_cell.angle_alpha   90.00
_cell.angle_beta   90.00
_cell.angle_gamma   90.00
#
_symmetry.space_group_name_H-M   'P 1'
#
loop_
_entity.id
_entity.type
_entity.pdbx_description
1 polymer ?
#
loop_
_entity_poly.entity_id
_entity_poly.type
_entity_poly.pdbx_seq_one_letter_code
_entity_poly.pdbx_strand_id
1 'polypeptide(L)' 'MNTGFQIVVNGETREVPEGLEVSALISHLGLPADRVAIERNLEILPRSQWVKTAVQPGDRYEIVHLVGGG' A
#
# COMPACT_ATOMS: atom_id res chain seq x y z
N MET A 1 21.62 9.16 -6.33
CA MET A 1 20.69 9.78 -5.41
C MET A 1 19.60 8.85 -5.01
N ASN A 2 19.32 8.80 -3.76
CA ASN A 2 18.27 7.93 -3.27
C ASN A 2 16.94 8.65 -3.34
N THR A 3 16.04 8.16 -4.19
CA THR A 3 14.72 8.76 -4.35
C THR A 3 13.64 7.86 -3.78
N GLY A 4 14.00 6.99 -2.86
CA GLY A 4 13.05 6.09 -2.25
C GLY A 4 13.15 6.11 -0.74
N PHE A 5 12.26 5.37 -0.11
CA PHE A 5 12.26 5.24 1.33
C PHE A 5 11.66 3.88 1.72
N GLN A 6 11.72 3.58 3.00
CA GLN A 6 11.26 2.29 3.50
C GLN A 6 9.87 2.40 4.08
N ILE A 7 9.08 1.38 3.80
CA ILE A 7 7.78 1.14 4.42
C ILE A 7 7.74 -0.30 4.90
N VAL A 8 6.70 -0.66 5.63
CA VAL A 8 6.49 -2.03 6.08
C VAL A 8 5.22 -2.54 5.43
N VAL A 9 5.30 -3.69 4.77
CA VAL A 9 4.15 -4.32 4.14
C VAL A 9 4.03 -5.72 4.70
N ASN A 10 2.93 -5.98 5.40
CA ASN A 10 2.67 -7.28 6.02
C ASN A 10 3.86 -7.75 6.84
N GLY A 11 4.42 -6.85 7.62
CA GLY A 11 5.52 -7.15 8.51
C GLY A 11 6.90 -7.16 7.87
N GLU A 12 6.99 -6.91 6.57
CA GLU A 12 8.28 -6.90 5.87
C GLU A 12 8.65 -5.50 5.44
N THR A 13 9.90 -5.13 5.71
CA THR A 13 10.41 -3.85 5.25
C THR A 13 10.62 -3.89 3.74
N ARG A 14 10.11 -2.88 3.07
CA ARG A 14 10.26 -2.73 1.63
C ARG A 14 10.72 -1.34 1.29
N GLU A 15 11.59 -1.24 0.31
CA GLU A 15 11.98 0.06 -0.22
C GLU A 15 11.11 0.37 -1.43
N VAL A 16 10.55 1.57 -1.47
CA VAL A 16 9.68 1.99 -2.58
C VAL A 16 10.11 3.38 -3.04
N PRO A 17 9.84 3.72 -4.29
CA PRO A 17 10.11 5.07 -4.76
C PRO A 17 9.26 6.09 -4.04
N GLU A 18 9.80 7.28 -3.84
CA GLU A 18 8.97 8.35 -3.31
C GLU A 18 8.01 8.84 -4.38
N GLY A 19 6.96 9.53 -3.95
CA GLY A 19 6.02 10.12 -4.89
C GLY A 19 4.85 9.26 -5.27
N LEU A 20 4.70 8.09 -4.65
CA LEU A 20 3.56 7.22 -4.95
C LEU A 20 2.38 7.56 -4.06
N GLU A 21 1.17 7.54 -4.61
CA GLU A 21 -0.03 7.37 -3.82
C GLU A 21 -0.25 5.89 -3.59
N VAL A 22 -1.16 5.55 -2.68
CA VAL A 22 -1.41 4.16 -2.33
C VAL A 22 -1.85 3.34 -3.54
N SER A 23 -2.67 3.93 -4.43
CA SER A 23 -3.08 3.20 -5.64
C SER A 23 -1.89 2.80 -6.49
N ALA A 24 -0.92 3.69 -6.64
CA ALA A 24 0.30 3.38 -7.39
C ALA A 24 1.18 2.40 -6.64
N LEU A 25 1.18 2.46 -5.31
CA LEU A 25 1.92 1.49 -4.50
C LEU A 25 1.42 0.07 -4.76
N ILE A 26 0.11 -0.12 -4.81
CA ILE A 26 -0.46 -1.44 -5.05
C ILE A 26 0.00 -1.98 -6.41
N SER A 27 -0.01 -1.14 -7.43
CA SER A 27 0.52 -1.53 -8.73
C SER A 27 2.00 -1.84 -8.67
N HIS A 28 2.77 -1.03 -7.95
CA HIS A 28 4.21 -1.22 -7.81
C HIS A 28 4.52 -2.56 -7.16
N LEU A 29 3.69 -2.97 -6.20
CA LEU A 29 3.87 -4.25 -5.52
C LEU A 29 3.35 -5.42 -6.33
N GLY A 30 2.74 -5.17 -7.48
CA GLY A 30 2.22 -6.23 -8.33
C GLY A 30 0.97 -6.89 -7.80
N LEU A 31 0.20 -6.20 -7.00
CA LEU A 31 -0.99 -6.76 -6.38
C LEU A 31 -2.24 -6.38 -7.16
N PRO A 32 -3.26 -7.25 -7.15
CA PRO A 32 -4.51 -6.95 -7.86
C PRO A 32 -5.35 -5.98 -7.04
N ALA A 33 -5.42 -4.74 -7.53
CA ALA A 33 -6.07 -3.67 -6.78
C ALA A 33 -7.52 -3.94 -6.47
N ASP A 34 -8.21 -4.70 -7.32
CA ASP A 34 -9.62 -5.01 -7.12
C ASP A 34 -9.85 -6.20 -6.19
N ARG A 35 -8.77 -6.82 -5.69
CA ARG A 35 -8.86 -8.03 -4.89
C ARG A 35 -8.23 -7.90 -3.52
N VAL A 36 -7.86 -6.69 -3.11
CA VAL A 36 -7.17 -6.52 -1.83
C VAL A 36 -7.88 -5.45 -1.00
N ALA A 37 -7.73 -5.58 0.31
CA ALA A 37 -8.11 -4.56 1.27
C ALA A 37 -6.86 -4.12 2.00
N ILE A 38 -6.84 -2.85 2.42
CA ILE A 38 -5.64 -2.24 2.99
C ILE A 38 -5.95 -1.61 4.33
N GLU A 39 -5.09 -1.90 5.31
CA GLU A 39 -4.97 -1.08 6.51
C GLU A 39 -3.67 -0.29 6.40
N ARG A 40 -3.72 0.96 6.76
CA ARG A 40 -2.55 1.83 6.78
C ARG A 40 -2.42 2.40 8.18
N ASN A 41 -1.28 2.11 8.81
CA ASN A 41 -1.00 2.58 10.16
C ASN A 41 -2.15 2.23 11.12
N LEU A 42 -2.61 0.97 11.01
CA LEU A 42 -3.63 0.37 11.87
C LEU A 42 -5.05 0.86 11.62
N GLU A 43 -5.25 1.57 10.51
CA GLU A 43 -6.59 2.05 10.14
C GLU A 43 -6.96 1.54 8.77
N ILE A 44 -8.21 1.12 8.62
CA ILE A 44 -8.70 0.71 7.32
C ILE A 44 -8.64 1.90 6.37
N LEU A 45 -8.07 1.67 5.19
CA LEU A 45 -8.00 2.71 4.17
C LEU A 45 -8.98 2.37 3.05
N PRO A 46 -10.10 3.09 2.97
CA PRO A 46 -11.09 2.79 1.94
C PRO A 46 -10.49 2.97 0.54
N ARG A 47 -10.97 2.15 -0.38
CA ARG A 47 -10.44 2.16 -1.75
C ARG A 47 -10.55 3.55 -2.37
N SER A 48 -11.62 4.27 -2.09
CA SER A 48 -11.81 5.61 -2.64
C SER A 48 -10.75 6.60 -2.20
N GLN A 49 -10.01 6.29 -1.14
CA GLN A 49 -8.96 7.17 -0.63
C GLN A 49 -7.59 6.83 -1.19
N TRP A 50 -7.44 5.72 -1.88
CA TRP A 50 -6.11 5.28 -2.33
C TRP A 50 -5.44 6.28 -3.25
N VAL A 51 -6.21 6.88 -4.15
CA VAL A 51 -5.64 7.84 -5.12
C VAL A 51 -5.29 9.17 -4.47
N LYS A 52 -5.78 9.41 -3.25
CA LYS A 52 -5.56 10.67 -2.54
C LYS A 52 -4.55 10.55 -1.41
N THR A 53 -4.09 9.35 -1.12
CA THR A 53 -3.26 9.11 0.05
C THR A 53 -1.83 8.90 -0.40
N ALA A 54 -0.95 9.83 -0.04
CA ALA A 54 0.46 9.70 -0.36
C ALA A 54 1.11 8.69 0.57
N VAL A 55 1.95 7.84 0.01
CA VAL A 55 2.76 6.91 0.79
C VAL A 55 3.87 7.72 1.47
N GLN A 56 4.03 7.51 2.78
CA GLN A 56 4.99 8.26 3.58
C GLN A 56 6.09 7.32 4.10
N PRO A 57 7.28 7.86 4.34
CA PRO A 57 8.34 7.04 4.94
C PRO A 57 7.87 6.44 6.26
N GLY A 58 8.14 5.16 6.44
CA GLY A 58 7.80 4.48 7.68
C GLY A 58 6.36 4.02 7.78
N ASP A 59 5.55 4.26 6.77
CA ASP A 59 4.18 3.76 6.77
C ASP A 59 4.15 2.25 6.96
N ARG A 60 3.12 1.77 7.63
CA ARG A 60 2.88 0.34 7.83
C ARG A 60 1.58 -0.04 7.14
N TYR A 61 1.67 -1.03 6.28
CA TYR A 61 0.53 -1.51 5.50
C TYR A 61 0.28 -2.96 5.82
N GLU A 62 -0.99 -3.29 6.06
CA GLU A 62 -1.47 -4.66 6.08
C GLU A 62 -2.37 -4.81 4.88
N ILE A 63 -1.98 -5.69 3.98
CA ILE A 63 -2.71 -5.88 2.73
C ILE A 63 -3.16 -7.32 2.67
N VAL A 64 -4.48 -7.52 2.60
CA VAL A 64 -5.04 -8.86 2.58
C VAL A 64 -5.81 -9.07 1.30
N HIS A 65 -5.74 -10.28 0.78
CA HIS A 65 -6.53 -10.65 -0.38
C HIS A 65 -7.95 -10.96 0.04
N LEU A 66 -8.90 -10.43 -0.71
CA LEU A 66 -10.31 -10.71 -0.48
C LEU A 66 -10.61 -12.09 -1.04
N VAL A 67 -11.26 -12.92 -0.24
CA VAL A 67 -11.48 -14.31 -0.57
C VAL A 67 -12.87 -14.49 -1.10
N GLY A 68 -12.94 -15.27 -2.14
CA GLY A 68 -14.17 -15.84 -2.57
C GLY A 68 -15.13 -14.89 -3.11
N GLY A 69 -15.99 -14.56 -2.62
CA GLY A 69 -16.95 -13.63 -3.04
C GLY A 69 -17.63 -14.12 -4.25
N GLY A 70 -17.56 -14.77 -4.82
CA GLY A 70 -18.20 -15.19 -6.05
C GLY A 70 -19.28 -14.35 -6.54
#